data_0c93c7d1668cedec2569b0288fa79223
#
_entry.id   0c93c7d1668cedec2569b0288fa79223
#
_cell.length_a   1.000
_cell.length_b   1.000
_cell.length_c   1.000
_cell.angle_alpha   90.00
_cell.angle_beta   90.00
_cell.angle_gamma   90.00
#
_symmetry.space_group_name_H-M   'P 1'
#
loop_
_entity.id
_entity.type
_entity.pdbx_description
1 polymer ?
#
loop_
_entity_poly.entity_id
_entity_poly.type
_entity_poly.pdbx_seq_one_letter_code
_entity_poly.pdbx_strand_id
1 'polypeptide(L)'
;MAKRDYYEILGVSKSASDAEIKSAYRKLARQHHPDIDKSAGAGEKFKEISEAYQVLSDSSKKQQYDQFGHAAFDRSAGFGGAQGNPFAGGNPFGGGARTYSWSSSGGGNPNVEFDFEDPFSLFEQIFGMGGFGGYTRRQPTYQMRLNFEEAVHGVAKQIEIETRDREGRASRKKMTIKVPPGVDSGTKIRFNDIDIVFTVDRHPDFHREGADIFSEITVSIPQLVLGDTFEVTTVSGKVKVRVPPGTQPGSLVRLKGKGVQRLGSAGHGDHFVRVNLNVPQNPSKQEKQLYEELYKLGNKKKGWF
;
A
#
# COMPACT_ATOMS: atom_id res chain seq x y z
N MET A 1 21.38 -10.43 41.68
CA MET A 1 21.91 -9.06 41.57
C MET A 1 20.74 -8.11 41.71
N ALA A 2 20.89 -6.99 42.44
CA ALA A 2 19.84 -5.99 42.57
C ALA A 2 19.62 -5.35 41.18
N LYS A 3 18.37 -5.29 40.72
CA LYS A 3 18.02 -4.59 39.45
C LYS A 3 18.29 -3.11 39.65
N ARG A 4 18.89 -2.46 38.63
CA ARG A 4 19.18 -1.02 38.62
C ARG A 4 17.88 -0.23 38.49
N ASP A 5 17.83 0.96 39.09
CA ASP A 5 16.67 1.86 39.01
C ASP A 5 16.42 2.26 37.54
N TYR A 6 15.16 2.24 37.11
CA TYR A 6 14.79 2.58 35.73
C TYR A 6 15.09 4.02 35.37
N TYR A 7 15.00 4.95 36.31
CA TYR A 7 15.41 6.34 36.09
C TYR A 7 16.93 6.48 35.91
N GLU A 8 17.72 5.68 36.65
CA GLU A 8 19.17 5.61 36.46
C GLU A 8 19.56 4.98 35.13
N ILE A 9 18.84 3.92 34.70
CA ILE A 9 19.09 3.27 33.41
C ILE A 9 18.87 4.25 32.24
N LEU A 10 17.82 5.09 32.29
CA LEU A 10 17.56 6.10 31.29
C LEU A 10 18.38 7.40 31.51
N GLY A 11 19.04 7.56 32.64
CA GLY A 11 19.81 8.75 32.97
C GLY A 11 18.95 10.00 33.15
N VAL A 12 17.74 9.85 33.69
CA VAL A 12 16.79 10.93 33.92
C VAL A 12 16.44 11.04 35.42
N SER A 13 15.94 12.21 35.84
CA SER A 13 15.49 12.37 37.23
C SER A 13 14.11 11.73 37.46
N LYS A 14 13.78 11.40 38.73
CA LYS A 14 12.43 10.88 39.06
C LYS A 14 11.30 11.88 38.75
N SER A 15 11.63 13.17 38.65
CA SER A 15 10.69 14.23 38.25
C SER A 15 10.64 14.49 36.75
N ALA A 16 11.31 13.67 35.94
CA ALA A 16 11.37 13.87 34.50
C ALA A 16 9.98 13.76 33.86
N SER A 17 9.71 14.66 32.92
CA SER A 17 8.52 14.66 32.08
C SER A 17 8.56 13.50 31.08
N ASP A 18 7.38 13.12 30.55
CA ASP A 18 7.26 12.08 29.53
C ASP A 18 8.08 12.40 28.27
N ALA A 19 8.22 13.69 27.94
CA ALA A 19 9.03 14.15 26.81
C ALA A 19 10.53 13.93 27.06
N GLU A 20 11.01 14.15 28.28
CA GLU A 20 12.41 13.90 28.67
C GLU A 20 12.72 12.42 28.71
N ILE A 21 11.84 11.61 29.27
CA ILE A 21 11.94 10.13 29.28
C ILE A 21 12.03 9.60 27.84
N LYS A 22 11.16 10.06 26.95
CA LYS A 22 11.15 9.68 25.53
C LYS A 22 12.43 10.11 24.81
N SER A 23 12.93 11.30 25.09
CA SER A 23 14.17 11.84 24.50
C SER A 23 15.40 11.04 24.95
N ALA A 24 15.50 10.73 26.24
CA ALA A 24 16.57 9.94 26.81
C ALA A 24 16.60 8.51 26.23
N TYR A 25 15.44 7.89 26.14
CA TYR A 25 15.30 6.57 25.52
C TYR A 25 15.81 6.57 24.07
N ARG A 26 15.36 7.53 23.23
CA ARG A 26 15.80 7.59 21.82
C ARG A 26 17.31 7.71 21.70
N LYS A 27 17.94 8.52 22.56
CA LYS A 27 19.40 8.70 22.56
C LYS A 27 20.12 7.40 22.92
N LEU A 28 19.70 6.73 23.99
CA LEU A 28 20.32 5.48 24.46
C LEU A 28 20.06 4.31 23.52
N ALA A 29 18.85 4.20 22.96
CA ALA A 29 18.50 3.17 22.00
C ALA A 29 19.32 3.25 20.71
N ARG A 30 19.64 4.47 20.22
CA ARG A 30 20.56 4.66 19.09
C ARG A 30 21.99 4.28 19.44
N GLN A 31 22.45 4.61 20.64
CA GLN A 31 23.83 4.32 21.08
C GLN A 31 24.08 2.82 21.28
N HIS A 32 23.10 2.08 21.79
CA HIS A 32 23.22 0.65 22.11
C HIS A 32 22.45 -0.25 21.13
N HIS A 33 22.15 0.25 19.91
CA HIS A 33 21.53 -0.54 18.87
C HIS A 33 22.47 -1.67 18.45
N PRO A 34 21.99 -2.94 18.30
CA PRO A 34 22.85 -4.08 17.97
C PRO A 34 23.61 -3.93 16.64
N ASP A 35 23.13 -3.09 15.73
CA ASP A 35 23.81 -2.79 14.47
C ASP A 35 24.96 -1.78 14.64
N ILE A 36 24.91 -0.91 15.65
CA ILE A 36 25.89 0.14 15.91
C ILE A 36 26.88 -0.29 16.99
N ASP A 37 26.39 -0.81 18.11
CA ASP A 37 27.19 -1.28 19.24
C ASP A 37 27.36 -2.80 19.20
N LYS A 38 28.50 -3.25 18.70
CA LYS A 38 28.89 -4.67 18.62
C LYS A 38 29.62 -5.16 19.87
N SER A 39 29.61 -4.40 20.96
CA SER A 39 30.26 -4.79 22.22
C SER A 39 29.53 -5.94 22.92
N ALA A 40 30.32 -6.81 23.59
CA ALA A 40 29.74 -7.85 24.45
C ALA A 40 28.92 -7.19 25.56
N GLY A 41 27.58 -7.39 25.55
CA GLY A 41 26.64 -6.79 26.51
C GLY A 41 25.78 -5.63 25.97
N ALA A 42 25.96 -5.19 24.73
CA ALA A 42 25.09 -4.17 24.11
C ALA A 42 23.63 -4.60 24.07
N GLY A 43 23.36 -5.89 23.76
CA GLY A 43 22.03 -6.46 23.76
C GLY A 43 21.35 -6.50 25.13
N GLU A 44 22.12 -6.68 26.22
CA GLU A 44 21.61 -6.66 27.58
C GLU A 44 21.26 -5.23 28.00
N LYS A 45 22.16 -4.27 27.70
CA LYS A 45 21.90 -2.85 27.93
C LYS A 45 20.69 -2.34 27.18
N PHE A 46 20.54 -2.74 25.91
CA PHE A 46 19.38 -2.39 25.10
C PHE A 46 18.06 -2.94 25.70
N LYS A 47 18.09 -4.18 26.25
CA LYS A 47 16.94 -4.74 26.95
C LYS A 47 16.59 -3.96 28.22
N GLU A 48 17.58 -3.63 29.03
CA GLU A 48 17.39 -2.82 30.27
C GLU A 48 16.80 -1.42 29.93
N ILE A 49 17.32 -0.76 28.91
CA ILE A 49 16.86 0.56 28.43
C ILE A 49 15.39 0.46 27.94
N SER A 50 15.06 -0.61 27.20
CA SER A 50 13.71 -0.82 26.69
C SER A 50 12.71 -1.16 27.79
N GLU A 51 13.11 -1.98 28.79
CA GLU A 51 12.29 -2.29 29.95
C GLU A 51 12.02 -1.04 30.79
N ALA A 52 13.05 -0.22 31.05
CA ALA A 52 12.92 1.02 31.78
C ALA A 52 11.96 2.01 31.10
N TYR A 53 12.08 2.16 29.79
CA TYR A 53 11.17 3.03 29.02
C TYR A 53 9.73 2.52 29.04
N GLN A 54 9.52 1.21 28.91
CA GLN A 54 8.20 0.60 28.91
C GLN A 54 7.44 0.85 30.23
N VAL A 55 8.14 0.93 31.34
CA VAL A 55 7.54 1.21 32.64
C VAL A 55 7.34 2.70 32.83
N LEU A 56 8.33 3.52 32.51
CA LEU A 56 8.31 4.95 32.80
C LEU A 56 7.52 5.79 31.79
N SER A 57 7.22 5.26 30.59
CA SER A 57 6.42 5.95 29.57
C SER A 57 4.91 5.83 29.78
N ASP A 58 4.46 4.92 30.61
CA ASP A 58 3.04 4.73 30.95
C ASP A 58 2.78 5.31 32.34
N SER A 59 1.89 6.29 32.44
CA SER A 59 1.60 7.00 33.69
C SER A 59 1.15 6.07 34.81
N SER A 60 0.40 5.01 34.51
CA SER A 60 -0.10 4.03 35.48
C SER A 60 1.02 3.14 36.00
N LYS A 61 1.89 2.66 35.10
CA LYS A 61 3.05 1.83 35.48
C LYS A 61 4.11 2.64 36.20
N LYS A 62 4.33 3.88 35.76
CA LYS A 62 5.24 4.82 36.44
C LYS A 62 4.82 5.03 37.88
N GLN A 63 3.53 5.27 38.16
CA GLN A 63 3.01 5.41 39.53
C GLN A 63 3.21 4.11 40.36
N GLN A 64 2.97 2.95 39.76
CA GLN A 64 3.21 1.68 40.44
C GLN A 64 4.69 1.46 40.73
N TYR A 65 5.56 1.82 39.77
CA TYR A 65 7.00 1.74 39.97
C TYR A 65 7.50 2.71 41.03
N ASP A 66 6.97 3.92 41.07
CA ASP A 66 7.33 4.95 42.06
C ASP A 66 6.93 4.54 43.49
N GLN A 67 5.85 3.75 43.64
CA GLN A 67 5.38 3.27 44.96
C GLN A 67 6.06 1.97 45.41
N PHE A 68 6.26 1.03 44.50
CA PHE A 68 6.66 -0.35 44.84
C PHE A 68 8.01 -0.77 44.22
N GLY A 69 8.64 0.09 43.43
CA GLY A 69 9.88 -0.22 42.71
C GLY A 69 9.73 -1.43 41.79
N HIS A 70 10.79 -2.20 41.63
CA HIS A 70 10.78 -3.43 40.81
C HIS A 70 9.83 -4.53 41.36
N ALA A 71 9.48 -4.49 42.64
CA ALA A 71 8.55 -5.45 43.24
C ALA A 71 7.14 -5.38 42.64
N ALA A 72 6.75 -4.19 42.08
CA ALA A 72 5.48 -4.02 41.36
C ALA A 72 5.34 -4.98 40.16
N PHE A 73 6.47 -5.40 39.58
CA PHE A 73 6.52 -6.19 38.34
C PHE A 73 7.14 -7.58 38.56
N ASP A 74 7.47 -7.95 39.79
CA ASP A 74 8.06 -9.25 40.12
C ASP A 74 6.97 -10.30 40.33
N ARG A 75 7.00 -11.38 39.56
CA ARG A 75 6.04 -12.49 39.64
C ARG A 75 5.96 -13.18 40.98
N SER A 76 7.01 -13.07 41.79
CA SER A 76 7.10 -13.74 43.09
C SER A 76 6.47 -12.94 44.24
N ALA A 77 6.13 -11.68 44.07
CA ALA A 77 5.65 -10.80 45.12
C ALA A 77 4.13 -10.82 45.39
N GLY A 78 3.37 -11.76 44.80
CA GLY A 78 1.98 -12.04 45.19
C GLY A 78 0.94 -10.92 44.99
N PHE A 79 1.26 -9.80 44.34
CA PHE A 79 0.34 -8.71 44.08
C PHE A 79 -0.48 -8.89 42.80
N GLY A 80 -0.90 -10.10 42.50
CA GLY A 80 -1.74 -10.47 41.35
C GLY A 80 -3.20 -10.63 41.73
N GLY A 81 -3.88 -9.57 42.18
CA GLY A 81 -5.34 -9.55 42.30
C GLY A 81 -6.01 -9.48 40.94
N ALA A 82 -6.75 -10.47 40.56
CA ALA A 82 -7.85 -10.68 39.62
C ALA A 82 -8.28 -9.51 38.73
N GLN A 83 -7.40 -8.91 37.93
CA GLN A 83 -7.77 -8.14 36.72
C GLN A 83 -6.55 -8.03 35.83
N GLY A 84 -6.36 -9.03 34.92
CA GLY A 84 -5.54 -8.91 33.74
C GLY A 84 -4.12 -8.36 33.90
N ASN A 85 -3.21 -9.15 34.48
CA ASN A 85 -1.78 -8.83 34.44
C ASN A 85 -1.28 -8.95 32.99
N PRO A 86 -0.91 -7.84 32.31
CA PRO A 86 -0.50 -7.85 30.91
C PRO A 86 0.81 -8.61 30.67
N PHE A 87 1.54 -8.95 31.74
CA PHE A 87 2.73 -9.80 31.71
C PHE A 87 2.45 -11.31 31.91
N ALA A 88 1.19 -11.72 32.13
CA ALA A 88 0.84 -13.13 32.27
C ALA A 88 0.83 -13.91 30.95
N GLY A 89 0.85 -13.22 29.84
CA GLY A 89 0.92 -13.80 28.49
C GLY A 89 2.31 -13.70 27.89
N GLY A 90 3.24 -14.62 28.30
CA GLY A 90 4.48 -14.83 27.56
C GLY A 90 5.47 -13.66 27.58
N ASN A 91 6.57 -13.89 28.24
CA ASN A 91 7.79 -13.08 28.13
C ASN A 91 8.17 -12.97 26.64
N PRO A 92 8.14 -11.81 25.97
CA PRO A 92 8.52 -11.72 24.57
C PRO A 92 10.01 -12.01 24.35
N PHE A 93 10.78 -12.14 25.43
CA PHE A 93 12.22 -12.42 25.42
C PHE A 93 12.66 -13.63 26.29
N GLY A 94 11.74 -14.39 26.88
CA GLY A 94 12.06 -15.49 27.78
C GLY A 94 11.43 -16.82 27.37
N GLY A 95 12.21 -17.66 26.71
CA GLY A 95 12.20 -19.13 26.77
C GLY A 95 10.89 -19.86 26.54
N GLY A 96 10.56 -20.17 25.31
CA GLY A 96 9.54 -21.12 24.89
C GLY A 96 9.42 -21.13 23.36
N ALA A 97 10.34 -21.82 22.72
CA ALA A 97 10.29 -22.38 21.35
C ALA A 97 9.40 -21.68 20.31
N ARG A 98 9.71 -20.42 20.00
CA ARG A 98 9.59 -19.85 18.66
C ARG A 98 10.74 -18.88 18.49
N THR A 99 11.86 -19.42 18.13
CA THR A 99 13.04 -18.69 17.65
C THR A 99 12.62 -17.96 16.39
N TYR A 100 12.40 -16.65 16.47
CA TYR A 100 12.51 -15.81 15.28
C TYR A 100 14.00 -15.73 14.95
N SER A 101 14.45 -16.74 14.20
CA SER A 101 15.75 -16.75 13.55
C SER A 101 15.74 -15.65 12.52
N TRP A 102 16.52 -14.62 12.72
CA TRP A 102 16.91 -13.66 11.70
C TRP A 102 17.89 -14.34 10.75
N SER A 103 17.36 -15.23 9.92
CA SER A 103 18.08 -15.77 8.78
C SER A 103 17.76 -14.89 7.59
N SER A 104 18.72 -14.12 7.15
CA SER A 104 18.73 -13.50 5.84
C SER A 104 18.91 -14.59 4.78
N SER A 105 17.84 -15.32 4.48
CA SER A 105 17.79 -16.24 3.35
C SER A 105 16.35 -16.36 2.89
N GLY A 106 16.08 -15.73 1.78
CA GLY A 106 15.18 -16.03 0.69
C GLY A 106 13.81 -16.61 1.00
N GLY A 107 12.77 -15.85 0.65
CA GLY A 107 11.49 -16.43 0.23
C GLY A 107 10.25 -15.82 0.86
N GLY A 108 9.60 -14.88 0.18
CA GLY A 108 8.14 -14.76 0.18
C GLY A 108 7.51 -13.62 0.97
N ASN A 109 7.55 -12.43 0.48
CA ASN A 109 6.42 -11.54 0.15
C ASN A 109 6.96 -10.15 -0.21
N PRO A 110 6.91 -9.69 -1.46
CA PRO A 110 7.65 -8.49 -1.90
C PRO A 110 6.81 -7.21 -1.81
N ASN A 111 6.18 -6.90 -0.66
CA ASN A 111 5.45 -5.65 -0.57
C ASN A 111 5.41 -5.04 0.85
N VAL A 112 6.50 -5.17 1.59
CA VAL A 112 6.76 -4.30 2.74
C VAL A 112 8.14 -3.73 2.54
N GLU A 113 8.22 -2.57 1.96
CA GLU A 113 9.40 -1.71 1.90
C GLU A 113 9.67 -1.27 3.35
N PHE A 114 10.58 -1.98 4.01
CA PHE A 114 11.03 -1.61 5.35
C PHE A 114 12.01 -0.44 5.18
N ASP A 115 11.53 0.75 5.44
CA ASP A 115 12.38 1.92 5.60
C ASP A 115 13.15 1.77 6.92
N PHE A 116 14.42 1.36 6.81
CA PHE A 116 15.31 1.10 7.94
C PHE A 116 15.87 2.38 8.58
N GLU A 117 15.40 3.57 8.20
CA GLU A 117 15.96 4.82 8.71
C GLU A 117 15.54 5.15 10.15
N ASP A 118 14.50 4.52 10.72
CA ASP A 118 14.11 4.77 12.11
C ASP A 118 13.77 3.47 12.87
N PRO A 119 14.69 2.97 13.74
CA PRO A 119 14.42 1.82 14.62
C PRO A 119 13.22 2.00 15.55
N PHE A 120 12.78 3.24 15.71
CA PHE A 120 11.62 3.61 16.53
C PHE A 120 10.31 3.31 15.79
N SER A 121 10.26 3.44 14.48
CA SER A 121 9.06 3.11 13.68
C SER A 121 8.76 1.61 13.73
N LEU A 122 9.78 0.78 13.75
CA LEU A 122 9.65 -0.68 13.90
C LEU A 122 9.16 -1.06 15.30
N PHE A 123 9.66 -0.37 16.32
CA PHE A 123 9.19 -0.57 17.70
C PHE A 123 7.74 -0.11 17.88
N GLU A 124 7.38 1.04 17.33
CA GLU A 124 6.01 1.58 17.37
C GLU A 124 5.05 0.66 16.57
N GLN A 125 5.52 0.04 15.49
CA GLN A 125 4.75 -0.89 14.68
C GLN A 125 4.58 -2.26 15.36
N ILE A 126 5.60 -2.76 16.06
CA ILE A 126 5.54 -4.05 16.77
C ILE A 126 4.85 -3.91 18.13
N PHE A 127 5.11 -2.85 18.87
CA PHE A 127 4.57 -2.60 20.20
C PHE A 127 3.39 -1.65 20.26
N GLY A 128 3.25 -0.73 19.33
CA GLY A 128 2.08 0.14 19.20
C GLY A 128 0.86 -0.58 18.61
N MET A 129 1.05 -1.66 17.87
CA MET A 129 -0.03 -2.40 17.19
C MET A 129 -0.51 -3.66 17.93
N GLY A 130 0.18 -4.08 18.99
CA GLY A 130 -0.06 -5.39 19.64
C GLY A 130 -0.33 -5.41 21.12
N GLY A 131 -0.35 -4.31 21.83
CA GLY A 131 -0.64 -4.43 23.25
C GLY A 131 -0.48 -3.17 24.06
N PHE A 132 -1.45 -2.41 24.20
CA PHE A 132 -1.96 -1.86 25.44
C PHE A 132 -3.09 -0.88 25.15
N GLY A 133 -4.34 -1.38 25.27
CA GLY A 133 -5.45 -0.61 25.84
C GLY A 133 -5.86 0.73 25.25
N GLY A 134 -5.46 1.07 24.02
CA GLY A 134 -6.26 1.93 23.21
C GLY A 134 -7.21 1.03 22.43
N TYR A 135 -8.47 0.97 22.77
CA TYR A 135 -9.51 0.59 21.83
C TYR A 135 -9.45 1.62 20.70
N THR A 136 -8.48 1.44 19.77
CA THR A 136 -8.65 2.01 18.44
C THR A 136 -9.91 1.35 17.96
N ARG A 137 -11.04 2.05 18.10
CA ARG A 137 -12.30 1.67 17.44
C ARG A 137 -11.88 1.38 16.00
N ARG A 138 -11.75 0.09 15.65
CA ARG A 138 -11.58 -0.29 14.26
C ARG A 138 -12.73 0.37 13.55
N GLN A 139 -12.42 1.44 12.84
CA GLN A 139 -13.44 2.17 12.10
C GLN A 139 -14.02 1.18 11.09
N PRO A 140 -15.34 1.15 10.94
CA PRO A 140 -15.97 0.26 10.00
C PRO A 140 -15.43 0.55 8.60
N THR A 141 -14.87 -0.48 7.96
CA THR A 141 -14.39 -0.39 6.59
C THR A 141 -15.45 -1.00 5.69
N TYR A 142 -15.94 -0.22 4.73
CA TYR A 142 -16.93 -0.65 3.75
C TYR A 142 -16.25 -0.85 2.39
N GLN A 143 -16.66 -1.87 1.66
CA GLN A 143 -16.24 -2.08 0.27
C GLN A 143 -17.29 -1.48 -0.65
N MET A 144 -16.85 -0.67 -1.62
CA MET A 144 -17.71 -0.10 -2.64
C MET A 144 -17.25 -0.52 -4.03
N ARG A 145 -18.15 -1.15 -4.78
CA ARG A 145 -17.90 -1.53 -6.16
C ARG A 145 -18.30 -0.39 -7.10
N LEU A 146 -17.40 -0.06 -8.00
CA LEU A 146 -17.57 0.96 -9.03
C LEU A 146 -17.42 0.32 -10.40
N ASN A 147 -18.21 0.76 -11.37
CA ASN A 147 -17.89 0.47 -12.76
C ASN A 147 -16.70 1.36 -13.21
N PHE A 148 -16.10 1.00 -14.35
CA PHE A 148 -14.94 1.69 -14.87
C PHE A 148 -15.18 3.20 -15.07
N GLU A 149 -16.30 3.58 -15.69
CA GLU A 149 -16.67 4.97 -15.96
C GLU A 149 -16.86 5.80 -14.69
N GLU A 150 -17.48 5.21 -13.67
CA GLU A 150 -17.65 5.84 -12.35
C GLU A 150 -16.31 6.11 -11.67
N ALA A 151 -15.35 5.21 -11.81
CA ALA A 151 -14.01 5.36 -11.25
C ALA A 151 -13.19 6.40 -12.00
N VAL A 152 -13.36 6.50 -13.33
CA VAL A 152 -12.66 7.47 -14.18
C VAL A 152 -13.20 8.89 -13.97
N HIS A 153 -14.51 9.08 -14.00
CA HIS A 153 -15.15 10.39 -13.98
C HIS A 153 -15.57 10.86 -12.59
N GLY A 154 -15.55 9.95 -11.61
CA GLY A 154 -16.13 10.19 -10.30
C GLY A 154 -17.66 10.09 -10.33
N VAL A 155 -18.24 9.82 -9.18
CA VAL A 155 -19.69 9.65 -9.02
C VAL A 155 -20.14 10.00 -7.60
N ALA A 156 -21.38 10.41 -7.45
CA ALA A 156 -22.04 10.52 -6.16
C ALA A 156 -22.99 9.31 -5.96
N LYS A 157 -22.65 8.42 -5.03
CA LYS A 157 -23.48 7.24 -4.70
C LYS A 157 -24.08 7.35 -3.32
N GLN A 158 -25.34 6.99 -3.19
CA GLN A 158 -25.98 6.80 -1.89
C GLN A 158 -25.72 5.38 -1.39
N ILE A 159 -25.24 5.27 -0.15
CA ILE A 159 -25.07 4.02 0.55
C ILE A 159 -25.86 4.02 1.84
N GLU A 160 -26.32 2.85 2.25
CA GLU A 160 -26.87 2.64 3.59
C GLU A 160 -25.79 2.01 4.45
N ILE A 161 -25.43 2.69 5.52
CA ILE A 161 -24.47 2.19 6.51
C ILE A 161 -25.18 1.83 7.80
N GLU A 162 -24.82 0.69 8.37
CA GLU A 162 -25.27 0.34 9.72
C GLU A 162 -24.32 1.00 10.72
N THR A 163 -24.83 1.96 11.45
CA THR A 163 -24.12 2.60 12.56
C THR A 163 -24.72 2.12 13.87
N ARG A 164 -23.88 1.95 14.88
CA ARG A 164 -24.36 1.71 16.24
C ARG A 164 -24.27 3.02 17.02
N ASP A 165 -25.37 3.41 17.65
CA ASP A 165 -25.39 4.57 18.54
C ASP A 165 -24.57 4.30 19.82
N ARG A 166 -24.50 5.29 20.72
CA ARG A 166 -23.79 5.15 22.00
C ARG A 166 -24.41 4.10 22.91
N GLU A 167 -25.65 3.73 22.64
CA GLU A 167 -26.43 2.74 23.41
C GLU A 167 -26.38 1.35 22.77
N GLY A 168 -25.60 1.17 21.67
CA GLY A 168 -25.39 -0.12 21.00
C GLY A 168 -26.51 -0.52 20.04
N ARG A 169 -27.52 0.34 19.82
CA ARG A 169 -28.63 0.07 18.89
C ARG A 169 -28.16 0.26 17.45
N ALA A 170 -28.48 -0.71 16.59
CA ALA A 170 -28.20 -0.61 15.16
C ALA A 170 -29.14 0.42 14.52
N SER A 171 -28.58 1.42 13.87
CA SER A 171 -29.30 2.43 13.09
C SER A 171 -28.80 2.41 11.65
N ARG A 172 -29.72 2.41 10.69
CA ARG A 172 -29.38 2.54 9.25
C ARG A 172 -29.38 4.01 8.87
N LYS A 173 -28.23 4.50 8.43
CA LYS A 173 -28.09 5.88 7.97
C LYS A 173 -27.79 5.89 6.47
N LYS A 174 -28.61 6.61 5.70
CA LYS A 174 -28.30 6.90 4.30
C LYS A 174 -27.26 8.02 4.21
N MET A 175 -26.19 7.76 3.48
CA MET A 175 -25.11 8.74 3.26
C MET A 175 -24.79 8.82 1.78
N THR A 176 -24.60 10.03 1.27
CA THR A 176 -24.11 10.25 -0.10
C THR A 176 -22.59 10.35 -0.06
N ILE A 177 -21.93 9.43 -0.76
CA ILE A 177 -20.49 9.41 -0.93
C ILE A 177 -20.16 10.01 -2.27
N LYS A 178 -19.35 11.07 -2.27
CA LYS A 178 -18.78 11.66 -3.49
C LYS A 178 -17.45 11.00 -3.79
N VAL A 179 -17.43 10.09 -4.73
CA VAL A 179 -16.21 9.41 -5.20
C VAL A 179 -15.47 10.37 -6.13
N PRO A 180 -14.22 10.74 -5.84
CA PRO A 180 -13.45 11.59 -6.73
C PRO A 180 -13.07 10.85 -8.02
N PRO A 181 -12.83 11.58 -9.14
CA PRO A 181 -12.35 10.96 -10.37
C PRO A 181 -10.93 10.41 -10.17
N GLY A 182 -10.64 9.32 -10.88
CA GLY A 182 -9.32 8.70 -10.84
C GLY A 182 -9.11 7.64 -9.77
N VAL A 183 -10.14 7.27 -9.01
CA VAL A 183 -10.07 6.19 -8.01
C VAL A 183 -9.72 4.86 -8.69
N ASP A 184 -8.87 4.05 -8.06
CA ASP A 184 -8.47 2.73 -8.52
C ASP A 184 -8.86 1.63 -7.52
N SER A 185 -8.80 0.37 -7.96
CA SER A 185 -9.03 -0.77 -7.08
C SER A 185 -8.02 -0.78 -5.93
N GLY A 186 -8.53 -1.05 -4.72
CA GLY A 186 -7.72 -1.01 -3.49
C GLY A 186 -7.55 0.39 -2.90
N THR A 187 -7.95 1.45 -3.60
CA THR A 187 -7.91 2.83 -3.04
C THR A 187 -8.82 2.91 -1.82
N LYS A 188 -8.27 3.41 -0.72
CA LYS A 188 -8.98 3.65 0.52
C LYS A 188 -9.17 5.13 0.74
N ILE A 189 -10.40 5.58 0.86
CA ILE A 189 -10.72 6.99 1.13
C ILE A 189 -11.58 7.07 2.39
N ARG A 190 -11.24 8.03 3.24
CA ARG A 190 -11.99 8.33 4.46
C ARG A 190 -13.10 9.33 4.19
N PHE A 191 -14.31 8.96 4.58
CA PHE A 191 -15.49 9.82 4.55
C PHE A 191 -16.06 9.94 5.97
N ASN A 192 -15.82 11.08 6.61
CA ASN A 192 -16.12 11.29 8.03
C ASN A 192 -15.48 10.19 8.90
N ASP A 193 -16.32 9.37 9.56
CA ASP A 193 -15.89 8.32 10.49
C ASP A 193 -15.85 6.91 9.87
N ILE A 194 -15.97 6.80 8.55
CA ILE A 194 -15.91 5.52 7.83
C ILE A 194 -14.81 5.50 6.80
N ASP A 195 -14.18 4.36 6.65
CA ASP A 195 -13.21 4.09 5.59
C ASP A 195 -13.90 3.29 4.48
N ILE A 196 -13.75 3.73 3.23
CA ILE A 196 -14.28 3.03 2.05
C ILE A 196 -13.13 2.57 1.19
N VAL A 197 -13.11 1.27 0.90
CA VAL A 197 -12.19 0.64 -0.06
C VAL A 197 -12.94 0.39 -1.36
N PHE A 198 -12.39 0.89 -2.45
CA PHE A 198 -13.01 0.78 -3.76
C PHE A 198 -12.52 -0.47 -4.50
N THR A 199 -13.43 -1.08 -5.24
CA THR A 199 -13.14 -2.14 -6.22
C THR A 199 -13.71 -1.70 -7.54
N VAL A 200 -12.86 -1.59 -8.57
CA VAL A 200 -13.25 -1.12 -9.90
C VAL A 200 -13.40 -2.31 -10.85
N ASP A 201 -14.52 -2.37 -11.56
CA ASP A 201 -14.78 -3.39 -12.56
C ASP A 201 -13.90 -3.19 -13.79
N ARG A 202 -13.53 -4.30 -14.44
CA ARG A 202 -12.79 -4.27 -15.71
C ARG A 202 -13.68 -3.75 -16.84
N HIS A 203 -13.08 -2.96 -17.74
CA HIS A 203 -13.72 -2.56 -18.99
C HIS A 203 -13.33 -3.52 -20.11
N PRO A 204 -14.24 -3.84 -21.07
CA PRO A 204 -13.93 -4.74 -22.17
C PRO A 204 -12.84 -4.18 -23.11
N ASP A 205 -12.87 -2.87 -23.40
CA ASP A 205 -12.00 -2.25 -24.39
C ASP A 205 -10.82 -1.49 -23.79
N PHE A 206 -10.83 -1.23 -22.48
CA PHE A 206 -9.79 -0.47 -21.80
C PHE A 206 -9.10 -1.29 -20.73
N HIS A 207 -7.79 -1.30 -20.80
CA HIS A 207 -6.94 -1.75 -19.70
C HIS A 207 -6.29 -0.56 -19.02
N ARG A 208 -6.40 -0.47 -17.69
CA ARG A 208 -5.89 0.64 -16.91
C ARG A 208 -4.66 0.23 -16.13
N GLU A 209 -3.61 1.06 -16.17
CA GLU A 209 -2.41 0.95 -15.34
C GLU A 209 -2.15 2.30 -14.65
N GLY A 210 -2.56 2.40 -13.39
CA GLY A 210 -2.51 3.66 -12.65
C GLY A 210 -3.38 4.74 -13.28
N ALA A 211 -2.77 5.81 -13.81
CA ALA A 211 -3.46 6.88 -14.53
C ALA A 211 -3.52 6.65 -16.06
N ASP A 212 -2.73 5.73 -16.57
CA ASP A 212 -2.64 5.46 -18.00
C ASP A 212 -3.67 4.43 -18.46
N ILE A 213 -4.12 4.57 -19.70
CA ILE A 213 -5.10 3.69 -20.34
C ILE A 213 -4.46 3.04 -21.56
N PHE A 214 -4.77 1.78 -21.77
CA PHE A 214 -4.39 1.00 -22.94
C PHE A 214 -5.65 0.53 -23.67
N SER A 215 -5.66 0.71 -24.98
CA SER A 215 -6.69 0.14 -25.86
C SER A 215 -6.05 -0.41 -27.14
N GLU A 216 -6.84 -1.06 -27.97
CA GLU A 216 -6.36 -1.68 -29.20
C GLU A 216 -7.20 -1.22 -30.38
N ILE A 217 -6.54 -1.03 -31.52
CA ILE A 217 -7.19 -0.86 -32.81
C ILE A 217 -6.71 -1.96 -33.74
N THR A 218 -7.62 -2.44 -34.57
CA THR A 218 -7.30 -3.45 -35.58
C THR A 218 -7.30 -2.78 -36.96
N VAL A 219 -6.19 -2.90 -37.66
CA VAL A 219 -5.94 -2.24 -38.95
C VAL A 219 -5.58 -3.27 -40.01
N SER A 220 -5.87 -2.97 -41.27
CA SER A 220 -5.54 -3.82 -42.41
C SER A 220 -4.10 -3.61 -42.91
N ILE A 221 -3.57 -4.55 -43.69
CA ILE A 221 -2.22 -4.44 -44.29
C ILE A 221 -2.07 -3.16 -45.11
N PRO A 222 -2.99 -2.78 -46.03
CA PRO A 222 -2.90 -1.56 -46.80
C PRO A 222 -2.85 -0.30 -45.92
N GLN A 223 -3.62 -0.26 -44.85
CA GLN A 223 -3.66 0.87 -43.93
C GLN A 223 -2.34 1.06 -43.16
N LEU A 224 -1.67 -0.05 -42.81
CA LEU A 224 -0.33 0.04 -42.18
C LEU A 224 0.74 0.50 -43.16
N VAL A 225 0.64 0.05 -44.40
CA VAL A 225 1.64 0.37 -45.43
C VAL A 225 1.50 1.83 -45.89
N LEU A 226 0.28 2.27 -46.17
CA LEU A 226 0.00 3.61 -46.74
C LEU A 226 -0.22 4.69 -45.66
N GLY A 227 -0.49 4.26 -44.44
CA GLY A 227 -0.95 5.12 -43.36
C GLY A 227 -2.44 5.44 -43.46
N ASP A 228 -3.09 5.70 -42.36
CA ASP A 228 -4.52 6.05 -42.31
C ASP A 228 -4.84 6.83 -41.04
N THR A 229 -6.07 7.39 -40.98
CA THR A 229 -6.58 8.08 -39.80
C THR A 229 -7.77 7.32 -39.21
N PHE A 230 -7.64 6.94 -37.96
CA PHE A 230 -8.64 6.15 -37.22
C PHE A 230 -9.34 7.00 -36.17
N GLU A 231 -10.61 6.76 -35.95
CA GLU A 231 -11.34 7.30 -34.81
C GLU A 231 -11.20 6.33 -33.65
N VAL A 232 -10.55 6.77 -32.58
CA VAL A 232 -10.30 5.97 -31.36
C VAL A 232 -11.16 6.50 -30.25
N THR A 233 -11.90 5.62 -29.58
CA THR A 233 -12.62 5.96 -28.36
C THR A 233 -11.63 6.05 -27.22
N THR A 234 -11.68 7.12 -26.45
CA THR A 234 -10.91 7.35 -25.23
C THR A 234 -11.86 7.58 -24.06
N VAL A 235 -11.36 7.52 -22.85
CA VAL A 235 -12.14 7.85 -21.63
C VAL A 235 -12.69 9.29 -21.63
N SER A 236 -12.15 10.17 -22.48
CA SER A 236 -12.60 11.58 -22.62
C SER A 236 -13.37 11.83 -23.91
N GLY A 237 -13.82 10.76 -24.62
CA GLY A 237 -14.52 10.84 -25.89
C GLY A 237 -13.67 10.39 -27.07
N LYS A 238 -14.18 10.59 -28.29
CA LYS A 238 -13.54 10.12 -29.52
C LYS A 238 -12.45 11.06 -30.00
N VAL A 239 -11.33 10.50 -30.45
CA VAL A 239 -10.17 11.25 -30.98
C VAL A 239 -9.71 10.66 -32.31
N LYS A 240 -9.40 11.50 -33.27
CA LYS A 240 -8.80 11.08 -34.55
C LYS A 240 -7.30 10.87 -34.35
N VAL A 241 -6.83 9.67 -34.67
CA VAL A 241 -5.44 9.22 -34.51
C VAL A 241 -4.88 8.90 -35.89
N ARG A 242 -3.82 9.57 -36.28
CA ARG A 242 -3.10 9.27 -37.53
C ARG A 242 -2.06 8.20 -37.27
N VAL A 243 -2.17 7.10 -38.00
CA VAL A 243 -1.17 6.02 -38.05
C VAL A 243 -0.27 6.32 -39.25
N PRO A 244 1.03 6.58 -39.06
CA PRO A 244 1.96 6.86 -40.17
C PRO A 244 2.14 5.66 -41.10
N PRO A 245 2.50 5.86 -42.37
CA PRO A 245 2.85 4.75 -43.27
C PRO A 245 4.06 3.99 -42.76
N GLY A 246 4.05 2.68 -42.91
CA GLY A 246 5.10 1.78 -42.45
C GLY A 246 5.07 1.48 -40.94
N THR A 247 4.00 1.84 -40.22
CA THR A 247 3.82 1.50 -38.82
C THR A 247 3.82 -0.02 -38.64
N GLN A 248 4.60 -0.52 -37.69
CA GLN A 248 4.68 -1.95 -37.43
C GLN A 248 3.54 -2.43 -36.52
N PRO A 249 3.04 -3.65 -36.74
CA PRO A 249 2.10 -4.29 -35.81
C PRO A 249 2.65 -4.34 -34.39
N GLY A 250 1.80 -4.11 -33.39
CA GLY A 250 2.21 -4.04 -31.97
C GLY A 250 2.71 -2.66 -31.53
N SER A 251 2.93 -1.72 -32.45
CA SER A 251 3.31 -0.34 -32.11
C SER A 251 2.29 0.33 -31.21
N LEU A 252 2.76 1.15 -30.27
CA LEU A 252 1.92 1.95 -29.37
C LEU A 252 1.88 3.40 -29.84
N VAL A 253 0.67 3.92 -30.09
CA VAL A 253 0.44 5.33 -30.36
C VAL A 253 0.00 6.01 -29.06
N ARG A 254 0.80 6.99 -28.60
CA ARG A 254 0.52 7.71 -27.36
C ARG A 254 -0.37 8.92 -27.62
N LEU A 255 -1.48 8.99 -26.91
CA LEU A 255 -2.38 10.13 -26.86
C LEU A 255 -2.18 10.86 -25.53
N LYS A 256 -1.37 11.91 -25.56
CA LYS A 256 -0.96 12.63 -24.36
C LYS A 256 -2.17 13.25 -23.63
N GLY A 257 -2.24 13.03 -22.31
CA GLY A 257 -3.28 13.58 -21.45
C GLY A 257 -4.69 13.04 -21.70
N LYS A 258 -4.83 11.87 -22.38
CA LYS A 258 -6.11 11.21 -22.66
C LYS A 258 -6.38 10.00 -21.74
N GLY A 259 -5.56 9.81 -20.72
CA GLY A 259 -5.77 8.84 -19.65
C GLY A 259 -6.69 9.36 -18.54
N VAL A 260 -6.65 8.70 -17.40
CA VAL A 260 -7.47 8.99 -16.22
C VAL A 260 -6.86 10.17 -15.45
N GLN A 261 -7.71 10.94 -14.79
CA GLN A 261 -7.27 11.98 -13.86
C GLN A 261 -6.46 11.37 -12.72
N ARG A 262 -5.35 11.99 -12.34
CA ARG A 262 -4.51 11.54 -11.23
C ARG A 262 -5.16 11.89 -9.91
N LEU A 263 -5.40 10.90 -9.07
CA LEU A 263 -5.99 11.10 -7.75
C LEU A 263 -5.04 11.94 -6.87
N GLY A 264 -5.57 13.02 -6.28
CA GLY A 264 -4.80 13.89 -5.37
C GLY A 264 -3.78 14.82 -6.03
N SER A 265 -3.65 14.82 -7.36
CA SER A 265 -2.76 15.72 -8.08
C SER A 265 -3.41 16.28 -9.36
N ALA A 266 -2.85 17.37 -9.87
CA ALA A 266 -3.32 17.94 -11.13
C ALA A 266 -2.83 17.11 -12.33
N GLY A 267 -3.66 17.00 -13.38
CA GLY A 267 -3.30 16.37 -14.64
C GLY A 267 -3.91 14.99 -14.84
N HIS A 268 -3.71 14.47 -16.04
CA HIS A 268 -4.20 13.17 -16.51
C HIS A 268 -3.01 12.29 -16.89
N GLY A 269 -3.22 10.99 -16.89
CA GLY A 269 -2.33 10.06 -17.56
C GLY A 269 -2.47 10.12 -19.08
N ASP A 270 -1.83 9.21 -19.75
CA ASP A 270 -1.87 9.09 -21.20
C ASP A 270 -2.72 7.91 -21.64
N HIS A 271 -3.15 7.92 -22.90
CA HIS A 271 -3.81 6.78 -23.50
C HIS A 271 -2.91 6.20 -24.59
N PHE A 272 -2.57 4.93 -24.45
CA PHE A 272 -1.75 4.18 -25.39
C PHE A 272 -2.64 3.27 -26.24
N VAL A 273 -2.60 3.47 -27.54
CA VAL A 273 -3.37 2.71 -28.52
C VAL A 273 -2.44 1.71 -29.19
N ARG A 274 -2.66 0.42 -28.97
CA ARG A 274 -1.91 -0.64 -29.63
C ARG A 274 -2.48 -0.87 -31.01
N VAL A 275 -1.62 -0.88 -32.01
CA VAL A 275 -1.98 -1.12 -33.42
C VAL A 275 -1.83 -2.59 -33.74
N ASN A 276 -2.93 -3.30 -33.87
CA ASN A 276 -2.97 -4.72 -34.22
C ASN A 276 -3.24 -4.90 -35.72
N LEU A 277 -2.58 -5.88 -36.34
CA LEU A 277 -2.79 -6.21 -37.74
C LEU A 277 -3.93 -7.23 -37.90
N ASN A 278 -4.88 -6.92 -38.78
CA ASN A 278 -5.84 -7.87 -39.25
C ASN A 278 -5.36 -8.49 -40.61
N VAL A 279 -5.08 -9.78 -40.58
CA VAL A 279 -4.79 -10.54 -41.80
C VAL A 279 -6.09 -11.19 -42.26
N PRO A 280 -6.62 -10.87 -43.47
CA PRO A 280 -7.87 -11.43 -43.94
C PRO A 280 -7.73 -12.93 -44.15
N GLN A 281 -8.60 -13.71 -43.49
CA GLN A 281 -8.61 -15.19 -43.65
C GLN A 281 -9.23 -15.62 -45.00
N ASN A 282 -10.21 -14.86 -45.49
CA ASN A 282 -10.91 -15.14 -46.72
C ASN A 282 -10.91 -13.93 -47.67
N PRO A 283 -9.76 -13.62 -48.31
CA PRO A 283 -9.67 -12.51 -49.25
C PRO A 283 -10.54 -12.78 -50.51
N SER A 284 -11.13 -11.73 -51.04
CA SER A 284 -11.84 -11.81 -52.34
C SER A 284 -10.90 -12.20 -53.47
N LYS A 285 -11.45 -12.64 -54.60
CA LYS A 285 -10.63 -12.99 -55.77
C LYS A 285 -9.73 -11.83 -56.23
N GLN A 286 -10.24 -10.62 -56.17
CA GLN A 286 -9.47 -9.42 -56.51
C GLN A 286 -8.35 -9.12 -55.52
N GLU A 287 -8.64 -9.17 -54.23
CA GLU A 287 -7.62 -8.99 -53.18
C GLU A 287 -6.52 -10.01 -53.30
N LYS A 288 -6.88 -11.29 -53.53
CA LYS A 288 -5.90 -12.37 -53.73
C LYS A 288 -4.98 -12.09 -54.90
N GLN A 289 -5.52 -11.64 -56.05
CA GLN A 289 -4.70 -11.27 -57.20
C GLN A 289 -3.70 -10.12 -56.85
N LEU A 290 -4.16 -9.09 -56.17
CA LEU A 290 -3.30 -7.97 -55.73
C LEU A 290 -2.19 -8.44 -54.79
N TYR A 291 -2.50 -9.32 -53.84
CA TYR A 291 -1.46 -9.90 -52.96
C TYR A 291 -0.47 -10.80 -53.74
N GLU A 292 -0.91 -11.56 -54.73
CA GLU A 292 -0.04 -12.35 -55.61
C GLU A 292 0.91 -11.44 -56.43
N GLU A 293 0.41 -10.32 -56.95
CA GLU A 293 1.24 -9.30 -57.64
C GLU A 293 2.27 -8.69 -56.71
N LEU A 294 1.88 -8.29 -55.50
CA LEU A 294 2.80 -7.76 -54.48
C LEU A 294 3.89 -8.79 -54.13
N TYR A 295 3.50 -10.06 -53.98
CA TYR A 295 4.45 -11.16 -53.73
C TYR A 295 5.48 -11.29 -54.83
N LYS A 296 5.05 -11.25 -56.10
CA LYS A 296 5.93 -11.31 -57.30
C LYS A 296 6.90 -10.10 -57.33
N LEU A 297 6.43 -8.90 -56.99
CA LEU A 297 7.27 -7.71 -56.95
C LEU A 297 8.33 -7.79 -55.83
N GLY A 298 7.96 -8.30 -54.68
CA GLY A 298 8.89 -8.48 -53.54
C GLY A 298 10.02 -9.49 -53.84
N ASN A 299 9.71 -10.57 -54.56
CA ASN A 299 10.68 -11.60 -54.91
C ASN A 299 11.62 -11.20 -56.06
N LYS A 300 11.22 -10.31 -56.97
CA LYS A 300 12.11 -9.80 -58.03
C LYS A 300 13.31 -9.00 -57.50
N LYS A 301 13.20 -8.44 -56.29
CA LYS A 301 14.31 -7.68 -55.64
C LYS A 301 15.36 -8.59 -54.94
N LYS A 302 15.09 -9.90 -54.74
CA LYS A 302 16.02 -10.85 -54.08
C LYS A 302 16.95 -11.58 -55.04
N GLY A 303 16.93 -11.27 -56.33
CA GLY A 303 17.68 -11.94 -57.36
C GLY A 303 19.07 -11.35 -57.70
N TRP A 304 19.66 -10.53 -56.79
CA TRP A 304 20.97 -9.94 -57.01
C TRP A 304 21.79 -9.94 -55.70
N PHE A 305 22.19 -11.15 -55.30
CA PHE A 305 23.43 -11.38 -54.56
C PHE A 305 23.83 -12.83 -54.76
#